data_fea1fe31809b07ee83b9eebdb47af4eb
#
_entry.id   fea1fe31809b07ee83b9eebdb47af4eb
#
_cell.length_a   1.000
_cell.length_b   1.000
_cell.length_c   1.000
_cell.angle_alpha   90.00
_cell.angle_beta   90.00
_cell.angle_gamma   90.00
#
_symmetry.space_group_name_H-M   'P 1'
#
loop_
_entity.id
_entity.type
_entity.pdbx_description
1 polymer ?
#
loop_
_entity_poly.entity_id
_entity_poly.type
_entity_poly.pdbx_seq_one_letter_code
_entity_poly.pdbx_strand_id
1 'polypeptide(L)'
;MIKETEIKELGDKIIKAICTIYDPEIPVNIYELGLIYDVEISEDRDVRIEMTLTSPNCPVAESLPVDVENKVKEIDTIENVKVNIVFEPPWTKDMMSEEVKLELGML
;
A
#
# COMPACT_ATOMS: atom_id res chain seq x y z
N MET A 1 -6.22 -5.92 -24.30
CA MET A 1 -7.13 -5.36 -23.30
C MET A 1 -7.27 -6.31 -22.12
N ILE A 2 -7.06 -5.81 -20.90
CA ILE A 2 -7.12 -6.63 -19.71
C ILE A 2 -8.58 -6.92 -19.32
N LYS A 3 -8.86 -8.13 -18.87
CA LYS A 3 -10.21 -8.52 -18.46
C LYS A 3 -10.44 -8.13 -17.00
N GLU A 4 -11.70 -7.92 -16.61
CA GLU A 4 -12.06 -7.60 -15.22
C GLU A 4 -11.55 -8.65 -14.24
N THR A 5 -11.59 -9.93 -14.61
CA THR A 5 -11.08 -11.01 -13.77
C THR A 5 -9.59 -10.89 -13.55
N GLU A 6 -8.84 -10.47 -14.57
CA GLU A 6 -7.41 -10.26 -14.46
C GLU A 6 -7.10 -9.06 -13.56
N ILE A 7 -7.88 -7.98 -13.67
CA ILE A 7 -7.73 -6.81 -12.82
C ILE A 7 -7.93 -7.19 -11.35
N LYS A 8 -8.94 -7.98 -11.07
CA LYS A 8 -9.22 -8.44 -9.72
C LYS A 8 -8.09 -9.32 -9.18
N GLU A 9 -7.59 -10.24 -9.99
CA GLU A 9 -6.48 -11.11 -9.61
C GLU A 9 -5.21 -10.29 -9.35
N LEU A 10 -4.93 -9.31 -10.20
CA LEU A 10 -3.79 -8.41 -10.01
C LEU A 10 -3.94 -7.59 -8.73
N GLY A 11 -5.15 -7.07 -8.48
CA GLY A 11 -5.44 -6.34 -7.26
C GLY A 11 -5.15 -7.16 -6.02
N ASP A 12 -5.59 -8.42 -6.01
CA ASP A 12 -5.34 -9.33 -4.90
C ASP A 12 -3.84 -9.59 -4.70
N LYS A 13 -3.12 -9.78 -5.80
CA LYS A 13 -1.67 -9.99 -5.74
C LYS A 13 -0.93 -8.76 -5.23
N ILE A 14 -1.37 -7.58 -5.65
CA ILE A 14 -0.80 -6.31 -5.21
C ILE A 14 -1.01 -6.14 -3.69
N ILE A 15 -2.22 -6.40 -3.22
CA ILE A 15 -2.53 -6.30 -1.79
C ILE A 15 -1.69 -7.29 -0.98
N LYS A 16 -1.55 -8.52 -1.45
CA LYS A 16 -0.71 -9.52 -0.78
C LYS A 16 0.75 -9.08 -0.72
N ALA A 17 1.26 -8.50 -1.79
CA ALA A 17 2.62 -7.98 -1.83
C ALA A 17 2.79 -6.85 -0.81
N ILE A 18 1.84 -5.92 -0.76
CA ILE A 18 1.87 -4.79 0.17
C ILE A 18 1.80 -5.28 1.62
N CYS A 19 1.02 -6.32 1.89
CA CYS A 19 0.91 -6.90 3.23
C CYS A 19 2.21 -7.51 3.76
N THR A 20 3.22 -7.69 2.93
CA THR A 20 4.55 -8.15 3.36
C THR A 20 5.46 -7.02 3.81
N ILE A 21 5.03 -5.77 3.63
CA ILE A 21 5.81 -4.58 3.97
C ILE A 21 5.34 -4.03 5.30
N TYR A 22 6.24 -3.90 6.26
CA TYR A 22 5.93 -3.46 7.61
C TYR A 22 6.46 -2.06 7.85
N ASP A 23 5.68 -1.27 8.60
CA ASP A 23 6.14 0.04 9.07
C ASP A 23 7.22 -0.20 10.13
N PRO A 24 8.34 0.53 10.08
CA PRO A 24 9.43 0.32 11.05
C PRO A 24 9.09 0.80 12.47
N GLU A 25 8.15 1.72 12.61
CA GLU A 25 7.77 2.25 13.92
C GLU A 25 6.64 1.45 14.57
N ILE A 26 5.73 0.94 13.76
CA ILE A 26 4.58 0.17 14.23
C ILE A 26 4.68 -1.22 13.61
N PRO A 27 4.79 -2.30 14.39
CA PRO A 27 5.05 -3.65 13.85
C PRO A 27 3.84 -4.28 13.19
N VAL A 28 3.27 -3.59 12.22
CA VAL A 28 2.09 -4.01 11.47
C VAL A 28 2.35 -3.69 10.01
N ASN A 29 1.79 -4.50 9.10
CA ASN A 29 1.95 -4.22 7.69
C ASN A 29 1.22 -2.93 7.29
N ILE A 30 1.73 -2.27 6.26
CA ILE A 30 1.26 -0.95 5.86
C ILE A 30 -0.17 -0.95 5.32
N TYR A 31 -0.65 -2.07 4.81
CA TYR A 31 -2.02 -2.18 4.34
C TYR A 31 -3.00 -2.12 5.51
N GLU A 32 -2.73 -2.90 6.55
CA GLU A 32 -3.57 -2.93 7.76
C GLU A 32 -3.51 -1.62 8.56
N LEU A 33 -2.40 -0.90 8.43
CA LEU A 33 -2.26 0.43 9.04
C LEU A 33 -3.14 1.48 8.36
N GLY A 34 -3.64 1.19 7.15
CA GLY A 34 -4.43 2.16 6.41
C GLY A 34 -3.60 3.18 5.66
N LEU A 35 -2.36 2.85 5.34
CA LEU A 35 -1.47 3.76 4.60
C LEU A 35 -1.74 3.77 3.09
N ILE A 36 -2.42 2.76 2.58
CA ILE A 36 -2.73 2.65 1.16
C ILE A 36 -4.11 3.25 0.91
N TYR A 37 -4.16 4.37 0.20
CA TYR A 37 -5.41 5.09 -0.06
C TYR A 37 -6.10 4.67 -1.35
N ASP A 38 -5.34 4.35 -2.38
CA ASP A 38 -5.93 3.97 -3.65
C ASP A 38 -4.96 3.10 -4.46
N VAL A 39 -5.51 2.18 -5.23
CA VAL A 39 -4.76 1.34 -6.16
C VAL A 39 -5.52 1.32 -7.46
N GLU A 40 -4.89 1.82 -8.52
CA GLU A 40 -5.49 1.81 -9.85
C GLU A 40 -4.67 0.93 -10.79
N ILE A 41 -5.35 0.12 -11.59
CA ILE A 41 -4.73 -0.76 -12.57
C ILE A 41 -5.30 -0.38 -13.93
N SER A 42 -4.42 0.02 -14.86
CA SER A 42 -4.84 0.39 -16.21
C SER A 42 -4.97 -0.84 -17.10
N GLU A 43 -5.57 -0.65 -18.27
CA GLU A 43 -5.68 -1.69 -19.29
C GLU A 43 -4.32 -2.16 -19.80
N ASP A 44 -3.31 -1.32 -19.68
CA ASP A 44 -1.92 -1.61 -20.08
C ASP A 44 -1.12 -2.30 -18.98
N ARG A 45 -1.77 -2.67 -17.88
CA ARG A 45 -1.15 -3.29 -16.70
C ARG A 45 -0.17 -2.35 -15.99
N ASP A 46 -0.42 -1.06 -16.09
CA ASP A 46 0.27 -0.06 -15.30
C ASP A 46 -0.47 0.11 -13.98
N VAL A 47 0.26 0.12 -12.89
CA VAL A 47 -0.32 0.24 -11.55
C VAL A 47 0.05 1.58 -10.95
N ARG A 48 -0.93 2.27 -10.41
CA ARG A 48 -0.73 3.51 -9.68
C ARG A 48 -1.24 3.31 -8.25
N ILE A 49 -0.38 3.60 -7.29
CA ILE A 49 -0.71 3.46 -5.87
C ILE A 49 -0.59 4.83 -5.22
N GLU A 50 -1.64 5.24 -4.51
CA GLU A 50 -1.59 6.42 -3.67
C GLU A 50 -1.52 5.96 -2.23
N MET A 51 -0.53 6.43 -1.51
CA MET A 51 -0.32 6.06 -0.11
C MET A 51 0.12 7.26 0.70
N THR A 52 0.04 7.12 2.01
CA THR A 52 0.51 8.13 2.93
C THR A 52 1.50 7.51 3.93
N LEU A 53 1.98 8.34 4.84
CA LEU A 53 2.90 7.93 5.89
C LEU A 53 2.30 8.29 7.24
N THR A 54 2.72 7.59 8.30
CA THR A 54 2.24 7.88 9.65
C THR A 54 2.73 9.24 10.14
N SER A 55 3.83 9.73 9.57
CA SER A 55 4.38 11.04 9.89
C SER A 55 5.08 11.61 8.64
N PRO A 56 4.86 12.89 8.30
CA PRO A 56 5.56 13.51 7.17
C PRO A 56 7.06 13.68 7.38
N ASN A 57 7.50 13.60 8.63
CA ASN A 57 8.92 13.70 8.98
C ASN A 57 9.59 12.35 9.26
N CYS A 58 8.91 11.27 8.90
CA CYS A 58 9.45 9.93 9.11
C CYS A 58 10.72 9.73 8.27
N PRO A 59 11.83 9.23 8.85
CA PRO A 59 13.05 8.99 8.08
C PRO A 59 12.90 7.92 7.00
N VAL A 60 11.84 7.12 7.03
CA VAL A 60 11.54 6.13 5.99
C VAL A 60 10.66 6.70 4.87
N ALA A 61 10.39 8.01 4.90
CA ALA A 61 9.55 8.65 3.89
C ALA A 61 10.04 8.43 2.46
N GLU A 62 11.34 8.27 2.28
CA GLU A 62 11.93 8.02 0.97
C GLU A 62 12.03 6.54 0.63
N SER A 63 12.21 5.67 1.63
CA SER A 63 12.42 4.24 1.41
C SER A 63 11.14 3.44 1.28
N LEU A 64 10.10 3.79 2.05
CA LEU A 64 8.86 3.03 2.07
C LEU A 64 8.16 2.98 0.71
N PRO A 65 7.97 4.11 0.01
CA PRO A 65 7.38 4.05 -1.34
C PRO A 65 8.23 3.26 -2.33
N VAL A 66 9.56 3.29 -2.21
CA VAL A 66 10.46 2.51 -3.05
C VAL A 66 10.26 1.01 -2.77
N ASP A 67 10.12 0.63 -1.51
CA ASP A 67 9.87 -0.76 -1.13
C ASP A 67 8.55 -1.26 -1.71
N VAL A 68 7.50 -0.43 -1.67
CA VAL A 68 6.20 -0.76 -2.25
C VAL A 68 6.34 -0.95 -3.76
N GLU A 69 6.99 -0.01 -4.44
CA GLU A 69 7.20 -0.07 -5.88
C GLU A 69 7.94 -1.35 -6.27
N ASN A 70 9.05 -1.63 -5.61
CA ASN A 70 9.86 -2.81 -5.91
C ASN A 70 9.10 -4.10 -5.65
N LYS A 71 8.35 -4.17 -4.57
CA LYS A 71 7.59 -5.36 -4.22
C LYS A 71 6.48 -5.64 -5.22
N VAL A 72 5.76 -4.60 -5.64
CA VAL A 72 4.68 -4.74 -6.61
C VAL A 72 5.25 -5.08 -8.00
N LYS A 73 6.40 -4.54 -8.34
CA LYS A 73 7.07 -4.86 -9.62
C LYS A 73 7.49 -6.32 -9.75
N GLU A 74 7.63 -7.03 -8.65
CA GLU A 74 7.94 -8.46 -8.69
C GLU A 74 6.82 -9.30 -9.28
N ILE A 75 5.63 -8.73 -9.43
CA ILE A 75 4.50 -9.41 -10.06
C ILE A 75 4.71 -9.41 -11.57
N ASP A 76 4.87 -10.59 -12.17
CA ASP A 76 5.24 -10.76 -13.57
C ASP A 76 4.34 -10.08 -14.59
N THR A 77 3.05 -9.97 -14.29
CA THR A 77 2.08 -9.44 -15.24
C THR A 77 1.98 -7.91 -15.22
N ILE A 78 2.68 -7.24 -14.31
CA ILE A 78 2.65 -5.79 -14.19
C ILE A 78 3.77 -5.18 -15.04
N GLU A 79 3.41 -4.20 -15.88
CA GLU A 79 4.37 -3.51 -16.74
C GLU A 79 5.08 -2.38 -16.00
N ASN A 80 4.31 -1.47 -15.36
CA ASN A 80 4.87 -0.32 -14.66
C ASN A 80 4.17 -0.11 -13.33
N VAL A 81 4.89 0.43 -12.36
CA VAL A 81 4.35 0.77 -11.06
C VAL A 81 4.75 2.20 -10.72
N LYS A 82 3.80 2.99 -10.29
CA LYS A 82 4.05 4.33 -9.80
C LYS A 82 3.41 4.48 -8.42
N VAL A 83 4.20 4.91 -7.45
CA VAL A 83 3.73 5.15 -6.10
C VAL A 83 3.79 6.65 -5.82
N ASN A 84 2.67 7.22 -5.44
CA ASN A 84 2.55 8.64 -5.07
C ASN A 84 2.29 8.76 -3.59
N ILE A 85 3.04 9.61 -2.92
CA ILE A 85 2.81 9.92 -1.51
C ILE A 85 1.88 11.12 -1.44
N VAL A 86 0.79 10.99 -0.69
CA VAL A 86 -0.17 12.06 -0.46
C VAL A 86 -0.33 12.26 1.05
N PHE A 87 -0.55 13.51 1.46
CA PHE A 87 -0.73 13.84 2.88
C PHE A 87 -2.14 14.33 3.19
N GLU A 88 -3.02 14.27 2.19
CA GLU A 88 -4.43 14.60 2.34
C GLU A 88 -5.31 13.41 1.90
N PRO A 89 -6.20 12.93 2.74
CA PRO A 89 -6.34 13.29 4.15
C PRO A 89 -5.16 12.81 4.99
N PRO A 90 -4.84 13.48 6.12
CA PRO A 90 -3.74 13.04 6.97
C PRO A 90 -4.07 11.70 7.63
N TRP A 91 -3.06 10.86 7.77
CA TRP A 91 -3.25 9.56 8.41
C TRP A 91 -3.56 9.73 9.91
N THR A 92 -4.52 8.96 10.39
CA THR A 92 -4.85 8.89 11.81
C THR A 92 -4.97 7.43 12.25
N LYS A 93 -4.89 7.19 13.54
CA LYS A 93 -5.03 5.86 14.12
C LYS A 93 -6.37 5.21 13.81
N ASP A 94 -7.40 6.02 13.53
CA ASP A 94 -8.71 5.51 13.16
C ASP A 94 -8.73 4.81 11.80
N MET A 95 -7.72 5.03 11.00
CA MET A 95 -7.59 4.41 9.67
C MET A 95 -7.06 2.97 9.74
N MET A 96 -6.54 2.55 10.89
CA MET A 96 -6.11 1.18 11.08
C MET A 96 -7.31 0.23 11.09
N SER A 97 -7.09 -1.03 10.67
CA SER A 97 -8.13 -2.04 10.76
C SER A 97 -8.48 -2.31 12.23
N GLU A 98 -9.69 -2.81 12.48
CA GLU A 98 -10.12 -3.12 13.85
C GLU A 98 -9.24 -4.18 14.50
N GLU A 99 -8.79 -5.18 13.72
CA GLU A 99 -7.88 -6.21 14.23
C GLU A 99 -6.58 -5.61 14.75
N VAL A 100 -6.02 -4.67 14.01
CA VAL A 100 -4.77 -4.02 14.39
C VAL A 100 -4.97 -3.16 15.63
N LYS A 101 -6.06 -2.41 15.70
CA LYS A 101 -6.37 -1.62 16.89
C LYS A 101 -6.49 -2.48 18.12
N LEU A 102 -7.12 -3.64 17.98
CA LEU A 102 -7.27 -4.59 19.07
C LEU A 102 -5.93 -5.17 19.52
N GLU A 103 -5.10 -5.58 18.57
CA GLU A 103 -3.77 -6.13 18.84
C GLU A 103 -2.86 -5.11 19.54
N LEU A 104 -2.97 -3.84 19.17
CA LEU A 104 -2.18 -2.77 19.76
C LEU A 104 -2.77 -2.21 21.05
N GLY A 105 -3.93 -2.74 21.48
CA GLY A 105 -4.59 -2.31 22.71
C GLY A 105 -5.25 -0.95 22.60
N MET A 106 -5.66 -0.55 21.40
CA MET A 106 -6.31 0.76 21.16
C MET A 106 -7.82 0.72 21.22
N LEU A 107 -8.40 -0.46 21.34
CA LEU A 107 -9.84 -0.63 21.47
C LEU A 107 -10.22 -1.06 22.88
#